data_eebc49b4aba7641a4f464f4ab5ca1e50
#
_entry.id   eebc49b4aba7641a4f464f4ab5ca1e50
#
_cell.length_a   1.000
_cell.length_b   1.000
_cell.length_c   1.000
_cell.angle_alpha   90.00
_cell.angle_beta   90.00
_cell.angle_gamma   90.00
#
_symmetry.space_group_name_H-M   'P 1'
#
loop_
_entity.id
_entity.type
_entity.pdbx_description
1 polymer ?
#
loop_
_entity_poly.entity_id
_entity_poly.type
_entity_poly.pdbx_seq_one_letter_code
_entity_poly.pdbx_strand_id
1 'polypeptide(L)'
;IQIAALEAQAAADITDFEALNYIASYGVLISAFGTDVTSAKSHYTNYGKSEGRTLDDFDEWGYLASNDDLMNTFGSDTTEAIKHYISYGISEGRLTDGFNSEAYLNNNADLSKTLGTNQIMAKKHYVEYGFNEGRIF
;
A
#
# COMPACT_ATOMS: atom_id res chain seq x y z
N ILE A 1 -13.48 26.00 -19.67
CA ILE A 1 -12.17 26.48 -19.20
C ILE A 1 -12.06 26.33 -17.68
N GLN A 2 -13.06 26.83 -16.94
CA GLN A 2 -13.04 26.70 -15.48
C GLN A 2 -13.10 25.26 -15.00
N ILE A 3 -13.88 24.44 -15.68
CA ILE A 3 -13.99 23.01 -15.33
C ILE A 3 -12.64 22.31 -15.51
N ALA A 4 -11.96 22.55 -16.62
CA ALA A 4 -10.65 21.94 -16.86
C ALA A 4 -9.61 22.42 -15.84
N ALA A 5 -9.65 23.68 -15.43
CA ALA A 5 -8.75 24.22 -14.41
C ALA A 5 -9.02 23.58 -13.03
N LEU A 6 -10.31 23.38 -12.68
CA LEU A 6 -10.70 22.74 -11.42
C LEU A 6 -10.30 21.26 -11.41
N GLU A 7 -10.47 20.56 -12.52
CA GLU A 7 -10.05 19.16 -12.67
C GLU A 7 -8.53 19.02 -12.53
N ALA A 8 -7.77 19.91 -13.16
CA ALA A 8 -6.32 19.92 -13.07
C ALA A 8 -5.86 20.20 -11.64
N GLN A 9 -6.53 21.12 -10.94
CA GLN A 9 -6.23 21.42 -9.53
C GLN A 9 -6.56 20.25 -8.63
N ALA A 10 -7.70 19.60 -8.82
CA ALA A 10 -8.08 18.42 -8.04
C ALA A 10 -7.09 17.27 -8.25
N ALA A 11 -6.64 17.05 -9.50
CA ALA A 11 -5.63 16.02 -9.78
C ALA A 11 -4.29 16.37 -9.11
N ALA A 12 -3.91 17.65 -9.10
CA ALA A 12 -2.67 18.11 -8.48
C ALA A 12 -2.67 17.94 -6.95
N ASP A 13 -3.85 17.92 -6.33
CA ASP A 13 -3.99 17.71 -4.89
C ASP A 13 -3.78 16.25 -4.46
N ILE A 14 -3.81 15.31 -5.41
CA ILE A 14 -3.55 13.89 -5.14
C ILE A 14 -2.04 13.68 -5.15
N THR A 15 -1.50 13.10 -4.08
CA THR A 15 -0.06 12.81 -4.01
C THR A 15 0.33 11.64 -4.92
N ASP A 16 1.60 11.56 -5.25
CA ASP A 16 2.12 10.42 -6.03
C ASP A 16 1.89 9.11 -5.28
N PHE A 17 2.06 9.11 -3.97
CA PHE A 17 1.80 7.93 -3.13
C PHE A 17 0.34 7.49 -3.24
N GLU A 18 -0.59 8.45 -3.11
CA GLU A 18 -2.02 8.16 -3.25
C GLU A 18 -2.36 7.62 -4.65
N ALA A 19 -1.76 8.19 -5.67
CA ALA A 19 -1.96 7.74 -7.05
C ALA A 19 -1.45 6.31 -7.27
N LEU A 20 -0.28 5.99 -6.72
CA LEU A 20 0.28 4.63 -6.79
C LEU A 20 -0.61 3.63 -6.05
N ASN A 21 -1.09 3.99 -4.86
CA ASN A 21 -1.98 3.14 -4.09
C ASN A 21 -3.30 2.93 -4.83
N TYR A 22 -3.81 3.98 -5.47
CA TYR A 22 -5.01 3.89 -6.31
C TYR A 22 -4.82 2.87 -7.44
N ILE A 23 -3.72 2.94 -8.16
CA ILE A 23 -3.40 1.97 -9.22
C ILE A 23 -3.34 0.55 -8.64
N ALA A 24 -2.60 0.38 -7.54
CA ALA A 24 -2.40 -0.92 -6.91
C ALA A 24 -3.71 -1.54 -6.40
N SER A 25 -4.70 -0.69 -6.07
CA SER A 25 -5.98 -1.14 -5.54
C SER A 25 -6.87 -1.81 -6.58
N TYR A 26 -6.60 -1.60 -7.87
CA TYR A 26 -7.48 -2.07 -8.95
C TYR A 26 -6.66 -2.69 -10.08
N GLY A 27 -6.83 -3.98 -10.30
CA GLY A 27 -6.08 -4.71 -11.33
C GLY A 27 -6.23 -4.11 -12.72
N VAL A 28 -7.41 -3.56 -13.06
CA VAL A 28 -7.66 -2.91 -14.35
C VAL A 28 -6.80 -1.65 -14.51
N LEU A 29 -6.52 -0.94 -13.41
CA LEU A 29 -5.68 0.26 -13.44
C LEU A 29 -4.21 -0.11 -13.56
N ILE A 30 -3.79 -1.20 -12.95
CA ILE A 30 -2.43 -1.72 -13.11
C ILE A 30 -2.15 -2.02 -14.57
N SER A 31 -3.09 -2.69 -15.24
CA SER A 31 -2.96 -3.03 -16.67
C SER A 31 -2.97 -1.78 -17.54
N ALA A 32 -3.77 -0.77 -17.19
CA ALA A 32 -3.93 0.42 -18.00
C ALA A 32 -2.79 1.42 -17.83
N PHE A 33 -2.32 1.61 -16.60
CA PHE A 33 -1.42 2.73 -16.26
C PHE A 33 -0.03 2.30 -15.76
N GLY A 34 0.13 1.07 -15.24
CA GLY A 34 1.37 0.72 -14.57
C GLY A 34 1.66 1.71 -13.45
N THR A 35 2.82 2.36 -13.47
CA THR A 35 3.21 3.35 -12.45
C THR A 35 3.04 4.79 -12.92
N ASP A 36 2.21 5.03 -13.92
CA ASP A 36 1.92 6.37 -14.45
C ASP A 36 0.99 7.13 -13.50
N VAL A 37 1.58 7.87 -12.56
CA VAL A 37 0.83 8.61 -11.54
C VAL A 37 0.02 9.75 -12.14
N THR A 38 0.49 10.37 -13.21
CA THR A 38 -0.22 11.49 -13.85
C THR A 38 -1.55 11.01 -14.43
N SER A 39 -1.53 9.91 -15.17
CA SER A 39 -2.75 9.31 -15.72
C SER A 39 -3.68 8.82 -14.62
N ALA A 40 -3.14 8.26 -13.56
CA ALA A 40 -3.93 7.78 -12.42
C ALA A 40 -4.66 8.91 -11.69
N LYS A 41 -3.98 10.02 -11.45
CA LYS A 41 -4.58 11.21 -10.82
C LYS A 41 -5.76 11.74 -11.65
N SER A 42 -5.56 11.86 -12.95
CA SER A 42 -6.62 12.30 -13.86
C SER A 42 -7.78 11.32 -13.89
N HIS A 43 -7.48 10.01 -13.92
CA HIS A 43 -8.52 8.98 -13.94
C HIS A 43 -9.38 9.03 -12.69
N TYR A 44 -8.75 9.14 -11.51
CA TYR A 44 -9.50 9.23 -10.27
C TYR A 44 -10.40 10.45 -10.23
N THR A 45 -9.87 11.60 -10.62
CA THR A 45 -10.60 12.86 -10.61
C THR A 45 -11.79 12.84 -11.58
N ASN A 46 -11.59 12.31 -12.79
CA ASN A 46 -12.61 12.35 -13.85
C ASN A 46 -13.60 11.18 -13.76
N TYR A 47 -13.21 10.04 -13.23
CA TYR A 47 -14.01 8.83 -13.25
C TYR A 47 -14.07 8.09 -11.92
N GLY A 48 -12.91 7.80 -11.33
CA GLY A 48 -12.82 6.87 -10.21
C GLY A 48 -13.62 7.30 -8.99
N LYS A 49 -13.55 8.58 -8.63
CA LYS A 49 -14.26 9.13 -7.49
C LYS A 49 -15.77 8.97 -7.64
N SER A 50 -16.31 9.29 -8.81
CA SER A 50 -17.75 9.16 -9.07
C SER A 50 -18.18 7.70 -9.18
N GLU A 51 -17.27 6.80 -9.51
CA GLU A 51 -17.52 5.35 -9.55
C GLU A 51 -17.45 4.70 -8.16
N GLY A 52 -17.11 5.47 -7.14
CA GLY A 52 -16.95 4.95 -5.76
C GLY A 52 -15.63 4.24 -5.50
N ARG A 53 -14.64 4.42 -6.34
CA ARG A 53 -13.31 3.84 -6.11
C ARG A 53 -12.59 4.60 -5.00
N THR A 54 -11.75 3.87 -4.24
CA THR A 54 -10.96 4.46 -3.15
C THR A 54 -9.52 4.65 -3.58
N LEU A 55 -8.81 5.54 -2.87
CA LEU A 55 -7.40 5.82 -3.12
C LEU A 55 -6.45 4.90 -2.35
N ASP A 56 -6.95 4.12 -1.39
CA ASP A 56 -6.09 3.44 -0.41
C ASP A 56 -6.53 2.02 -0.05
N ASP A 57 -7.02 1.27 -1.03
CA ASP A 57 -7.49 -0.09 -0.80
C ASP A 57 -6.37 -1.14 -0.85
N PHE A 58 -5.17 -0.74 -1.23
CA PHE A 58 -4.00 -1.62 -1.24
C PHE A 58 -3.25 -1.53 0.09
N ASP A 59 -2.95 -2.68 0.69
CA ASP A 59 -2.25 -2.76 1.98
C ASP A 59 -0.74 -2.88 1.75
N GLU A 60 -0.06 -1.75 1.69
CA GLU A 60 1.39 -1.68 1.46
C GLU A 60 2.21 -2.28 2.61
N TRP A 61 1.76 -2.08 3.83
CA TRP A 61 2.42 -2.67 5.01
C TRP A 61 2.26 -4.18 5.03
N GLY A 62 1.06 -4.67 4.70
CA GLY A 62 0.80 -6.10 4.59
C GLY A 62 1.62 -6.75 3.48
N TYR A 63 1.79 -6.05 2.37
CA TYR A 63 2.60 -6.53 1.26
C TYR A 63 4.07 -6.71 1.68
N LEU A 64 4.65 -5.72 2.35
CA LEU A 64 6.01 -5.83 2.87
C LEU A 64 6.11 -6.93 3.92
N ALA A 65 5.19 -6.94 4.89
CA ALA A 65 5.22 -7.94 5.97
C ALA A 65 5.07 -9.37 5.46
N SER A 66 4.43 -9.55 4.30
CA SER A 66 4.21 -10.87 3.70
C SER A 66 5.39 -11.37 2.88
N ASN A 67 6.38 -10.52 2.61
CA ASN A 67 7.46 -10.84 1.68
C ASN A 67 8.82 -10.43 2.25
N ASP A 68 9.53 -11.38 2.85
CA ASP A 68 10.81 -11.14 3.53
C ASP A 68 11.85 -10.49 2.65
N ASP A 69 11.94 -10.92 1.39
CA ASP A 69 12.91 -10.38 0.43
C ASP A 69 12.67 -8.90 0.15
N LEU A 70 11.40 -8.46 0.19
CA LEU A 70 11.07 -7.06 -0.02
C LEU A 70 11.45 -6.21 1.19
N MET A 71 11.27 -6.74 2.41
CA MET A 71 11.73 -6.05 3.62
C MET A 71 13.25 -5.91 3.63
N ASN A 72 13.96 -6.93 3.16
CA ASN A 72 15.42 -6.88 3.03
C ASN A 72 15.87 -5.85 2.01
N THR A 73 15.13 -5.67 0.92
CA THR A 73 15.49 -4.76 -0.17
C THR A 73 15.04 -3.33 0.11
N PHE A 74 13.80 -3.14 0.55
CA PHE A 74 13.17 -1.83 0.66
C PHE A 74 13.05 -1.32 2.10
N GLY A 75 13.21 -2.20 3.09
CA GLY A 75 12.94 -1.83 4.48
C GLY A 75 11.49 -1.43 4.66
N SER A 76 11.27 -0.20 5.13
CA SER A 76 9.93 0.36 5.32
C SER A 76 9.55 1.37 4.23
N ASP A 77 10.20 1.33 3.08
CA ASP A 77 9.89 2.20 1.95
C ASP A 77 8.63 1.70 1.24
N THR A 78 7.48 2.19 1.69
CA THR A 78 6.17 1.77 1.17
C THR A 78 5.94 2.23 -0.26
N THR A 79 6.54 3.34 -0.68
CA THR A 79 6.43 3.81 -2.06
C THR A 79 7.09 2.81 -3.02
N GLU A 80 8.30 2.36 -2.71
CA GLU A 80 8.99 1.36 -3.53
C GLU A 80 8.27 0.01 -3.48
N ALA A 81 7.68 -0.33 -2.35
CA ALA A 81 6.87 -1.55 -2.22
C ALA A 81 5.67 -1.52 -3.15
N ILE A 82 4.93 -0.40 -3.21
CA ILE A 82 3.77 -0.28 -4.10
C ILE A 82 4.19 -0.39 -5.57
N LYS A 83 5.27 0.29 -5.95
CA LYS A 83 5.81 0.21 -7.31
C LYS A 83 6.18 -1.23 -7.68
N HIS A 84 6.80 -1.94 -6.76
CA HIS A 84 7.17 -3.34 -6.96
C HIS A 84 5.93 -4.21 -7.17
N TYR A 85 4.89 -4.03 -6.35
CA TYR A 85 3.65 -4.78 -6.50
C TYR A 85 3.04 -4.56 -7.89
N ILE A 86 2.96 -3.30 -8.31
CA ILE A 86 2.38 -2.95 -9.62
C ILE A 86 3.18 -3.57 -10.76
N SER A 87 4.51 -3.45 -10.70
CA SER A 87 5.40 -3.86 -11.81
C SER A 87 5.66 -5.36 -11.85
N TYR A 88 5.69 -6.02 -10.69
CA TYR A 88 6.11 -7.42 -10.58
C TYR A 88 5.22 -8.26 -9.68
N GLY A 89 4.91 -7.77 -8.49
CA GLY A 89 4.30 -8.58 -7.44
C GLY A 89 2.97 -9.20 -7.81
N ILE A 90 2.10 -8.44 -8.47
CA ILE A 90 0.78 -8.95 -8.86
C ILE A 90 0.92 -10.10 -9.87
N SER A 91 1.82 -9.98 -10.83
CA SER A 91 2.04 -11.03 -11.82
C SER A 91 2.77 -12.25 -11.24
N GLU A 92 3.54 -12.05 -10.17
CA GLU A 92 4.21 -13.12 -9.45
C GLU A 92 3.30 -13.84 -8.47
N GLY A 93 2.09 -13.32 -8.26
CA GLY A 93 1.15 -13.89 -7.28
C GLY A 93 1.56 -13.68 -5.84
N ARG A 94 2.31 -12.62 -5.53
CA ARG A 94 2.75 -12.35 -4.16
C ARG A 94 1.59 -11.96 -3.27
N LEU A 95 1.64 -12.40 -2.02
CA LEU A 95 0.60 -12.16 -1.04
C LEU A 95 0.73 -10.76 -0.42
N THR A 96 -0.41 -10.19 -0.04
CA THR A 96 -0.50 -8.97 0.77
C THR A 96 -1.00 -9.29 2.18
N ASP A 97 -1.47 -10.51 2.41
CA ASP A 97 -2.10 -10.96 3.66
C ASP A 97 -1.44 -12.19 4.28
N GLY A 98 -0.17 -12.43 3.95
CA GLY A 98 0.60 -13.54 4.49
C GLY A 98 1.13 -13.32 5.90
N PHE A 99 1.00 -12.12 6.46
CA PHE A 99 1.41 -11.80 7.82
C PHE A 99 0.21 -11.86 8.76
N ASN A 100 0.36 -12.61 9.85
CA ASN A 100 -0.71 -12.74 10.85
C ASN A 100 -0.51 -11.73 11.98
N SER A 101 -1.17 -10.58 11.87
CA SER A 101 -1.06 -9.49 12.84
C SER A 101 -1.52 -9.89 14.23
N GLU A 102 -2.61 -10.67 14.33
CA GLU A 102 -3.14 -11.13 15.61
C GLU A 102 -2.15 -12.04 16.31
N ALA A 103 -1.59 -13.01 15.60
CA ALA A 103 -0.58 -13.91 16.15
C ALA A 103 0.68 -13.15 16.57
N TYR A 104 1.09 -12.16 15.79
CA TYR A 104 2.25 -11.34 16.12
C TYR A 104 2.06 -10.61 17.45
N LEU A 105 0.90 -10.00 17.64
CA LEU A 105 0.58 -9.32 18.90
C LEU A 105 0.47 -10.32 20.05
N ASN A 106 -0.16 -11.46 19.84
CA ASN A 106 -0.32 -12.49 20.88
C ASN A 106 1.01 -13.09 21.31
N ASN A 107 1.96 -13.23 20.38
CA ASN A 107 3.27 -13.83 20.66
C ASN A 107 4.31 -12.82 21.15
N ASN A 108 3.97 -11.54 21.19
CA ASN A 108 4.86 -10.46 21.63
C ASN A 108 4.12 -9.58 22.63
N ALA A 109 4.14 -9.99 23.91
CA ALA A 109 3.34 -9.39 24.98
C ALA A 109 3.61 -7.89 25.17
N ASP A 110 4.85 -7.45 24.96
CA ASP A 110 5.21 -6.03 25.02
C ASP A 110 4.44 -5.21 23.97
N LEU A 111 4.21 -5.79 22.79
CA LEU A 111 3.47 -5.14 21.72
C LEU A 111 1.97 -5.14 21.98
N SER A 112 1.42 -6.26 22.48
CA SER A 112 0.00 -6.33 22.87
C SER A 112 -0.33 -5.27 23.89
N LYS A 113 0.58 -5.06 24.84
CA LYS A 113 0.40 -4.08 25.90
C LYS A 113 0.38 -2.65 25.37
N THR A 114 1.21 -2.36 24.37
CA THR A 114 1.35 -1.01 23.80
C THR A 114 0.35 -0.75 22.69
N LEU A 115 0.16 -1.71 21.79
CA LEU A 115 -0.63 -1.56 20.57
C LEU A 115 -2.05 -2.14 20.68
N GLY A 116 -2.31 -2.93 21.72
CA GLY A 116 -3.62 -3.60 21.88
C GLY A 116 -3.88 -4.57 20.75
N THR A 117 -5.00 -4.36 20.04
CA THR A 117 -5.41 -5.18 18.88
C THR A 117 -5.26 -4.44 17.56
N ASN A 118 -4.48 -3.37 17.53
CA ASN A 118 -4.32 -2.55 16.32
C ASN A 118 -3.47 -3.27 15.29
N GLN A 119 -4.12 -3.91 14.31
CA GLN A 119 -3.46 -4.73 13.31
C GLN A 119 -2.60 -3.92 12.33
N ILE A 120 -3.02 -2.70 12.01
CA ILE A 120 -2.24 -1.81 11.12
C ILE A 120 -0.92 -1.46 11.79
N MET A 121 -0.96 -1.06 13.05
CA MET A 121 0.25 -0.74 13.81
C MET A 121 1.13 -1.96 14.02
N ALA A 122 0.54 -3.16 14.15
CA ALA A 122 1.29 -4.40 14.26
C ALA A 122 2.10 -4.68 12.99
N LYS A 123 1.47 -4.55 11.83
CA LYS A 123 2.15 -4.73 10.52
C LYS A 123 3.29 -3.73 10.38
N LYS A 124 3.02 -2.48 10.69
CA LYS A 124 4.01 -1.42 10.59
C LYS A 124 5.20 -1.69 11.52
N HIS A 125 4.93 -2.09 12.76
CA HIS A 125 5.98 -2.42 13.72
C HIS A 125 6.84 -3.59 13.23
N TYR A 126 6.20 -4.63 12.70
CA TYR A 126 6.94 -5.79 12.18
C TYR A 126 7.87 -5.40 11.05
N VAL A 127 7.38 -4.61 10.09
CA VAL A 127 8.18 -4.15 8.95
C VAL A 127 9.33 -3.23 9.40
N GLU A 128 9.06 -2.30 10.30
CA GLU A 128 10.06 -1.31 10.73
C GLU A 128 11.09 -1.87 11.70
N TYR A 129 10.68 -2.81 12.57
CA TYR A 129 11.52 -3.29 13.67
C TYR A 129 11.52 -4.79 13.86
N GLY A 130 10.33 -5.40 13.93
CA GLY A 130 10.19 -6.78 14.37
C GLY A 130 10.89 -7.80 13.49
N PHE A 131 10.84 -7.62 12.20
CA PHE A 131 11.52 -8.52 11.26
C PHE A 131 13.03 -8.56 11.52
N ASN A 132 13.65 -7.39 11.68
CA ASN A 132 15.09 -7.29 11.94
C ASN A 132 15.45 -7.73 13.35
N GLU A 133 14.51 -7.66 14.30
CA GLU A 133 14.70 -8.16 15.66
C GLU A 133 14.51 -9.67 15.77
N GLY A 134 14.10 -10.33 14.69
CA GLY A 134 13.82 -11.76 14.70
C GLY A 134 12.56 -12.14 15.46
N ARG A 135 11.61 -11.22 15.61
CA ARG A 135 10.34 -11.51 16.30
C ARG A 135 9.51 -12.47 15.47
N ILE A 136 8.77 -13.33 16.14
CA ILE A 136 7.92 -14.34 15.50
C ILE A 136 6.45 -13.91 15.50
N PHE A 137 5.68 -14.53 14.63
CA PHE A 137 4.22 -14.36 14.57
C PHE A 137 3.51 -15.69 14.34
#